data_97884872283d1c6ac91ebf01b0b8e76f
#
_entry.id   97884872283d1c6ac91ebf01b0b8e76f
#
_cell.length_a   1.000
_cell.length_b   1.000
_cell.length_c   1.000
_cell.angle_alpha   90.00
_cell.angle_beta   90.00
_cell.angle_gamma   90.00
#
_symmetry.space_group_name_H-M   'P 1'
#
loop_
_entity.id
_entity.type
_entity.pdbx_description
1 polymer ?
#
loop_
_entity_poly.entity_id
_entity_poly.type
_entity_poly.pdbx_seq_one_letter_code
_entity_poly.pdbx_strand_id
1 'polypeptide(L)'
;MSGDQSGIGTLREIYARRHLKAIAARWDARADTWEHALADPACHLNDDDAFGRFTRVVRRLIARRRRFCSIHGVIDAGCGTGLVLAEVLSAFAWGMGIDISPRMIRVARAKRLAHARFLVGDCFNLPSLCPRAGAVLSRGVLLSHYGREQGQAILHAARAALVPRGFLVLDFLNEAARAKHRHAPENKTWFTGREIKAMARRAGFSTVTTLGKPNRRALLLLAEA
;
A
#
# COMPACT_ATOMS: atom_id res chain seq x y z
N MET A 1 42.78 -5.13 -21.22
CA MET A 1 41.66 -6.08 -21.45
C MET A 1 40.70 -5.90 -20.29
N SER A 2 39.75 -4.98 -20.44
CA SER A 2 38.69 -4.73 -19.46
C SER A 2 37.52 -5.65 -19.81
N GLY A 3 37.32 -6.67 -18.96
CA GLY A 3 36.20 -7.62 -19.11
C GLY A 3 34.90 -6.88 -18.83
N ASP A 4 34.06 -6.92 -19.83
CA ASP A 4 32.66 -6.53 -19.82
C ASP A 4 31.87 -7.33 -18.75
N GLN A 5 31.56 -6.69 -17.60
CA GLN A 5 30.60 -7.19 -16.62
C GLN A 5 29.21 -6.62 -16.91
N SER A 6 28.77 -6.69 -18.17
CA SER A 6 27.42 -6.34 -18.57
C SER A 6 26.47 -7.53 -18.35
N GLY A 7 25.73 -7.50 -17.23
CA GLY A 7 24.29 -7.72 -17.38
C GLY A 7 23.74 -9.12 -17.29
N ILE A 8 24.14 -9.94 -16.31
CA ILE A 8 23.23 -10.99 -15.80
C ILE A 8 22.93 -10.61 -14.35
N GLY A 9 21.77 -9.96 -14.14
CA GLY A 9 21.26 -9.74 -12.79
C GLY A 9 21.24 -11.07 -12.03
N THR A 10 21.52 -11.03 -10.73
CA THR A 10 21.53 -12.23 -9.90
C THR A 10 20.23 -13.01 -10.08
N LEU A 11 20.25 -14.33 -9.91
CA LEU A 11 19.03 -15.17 -9.95
C LEU A 11 17.93 -14.59 -9.06
N ARG A 12 18.30 -13.95 -7.94
CA ARG A 12 17.41 -13.24 -7.02
C ARG A 12 16.70 -12.06 -7.67
N GLU A 13 17.41 -11.25 -8.46
CA GLU A 13 16.83 -10.10 -9.20
C GLU A 13 15.90 -10.56 -10.32
N ILE A 14 16.28 -11.62 -11.04
CA ILE A 14 15.45 -12.24 -12.10
C ILE A 14 14.16 -12.79 -11.48
N TYR A 15 14.24 -13.46 -10.33
CA TYR A 15 13.09 -14.02 -9.63
C TYR A 15 12.17 -12.90 -9.13
N ALA A 16 12.73 -11.83 -8.56
CA ALA A 16 11.97 -10.65 -8.12
C ALA A 16 11.25 -9.98 -9.29
N ARG A 17 11.90 -9.78 -10.43
CA ARG A 17 11.29 -9.22 -11.66
C ARG A 17 10.15 -10.07 -12.20
N ARG A 18 10.32 -11.42 -12.22
CA ARG A 18 9.25 -12.33 -12.64
C ARG A 18 8.05 -12.28 -11.71
N HIS A 19 8.29 -12.24 -10.41
CA HIS A 19 7.23 -12.13 -9.40
C HIS A 19 6.45 -10.83 -9.55
N LEU A 20 7.13 -9.70 -9.72
CA LEU A 20 6.49 -8.39 -9.96
C LEU A 20 5.65 -8.39 -11.24
N LYS A 21 6.14 -8.98 -12.34
CA LYS A 21 5.38 -9.13 -13.58
C LYS A 21 4.11 -9.97 -13.38
N ALA A 22 4.18 -11.07 -12.62
CA ALA A 22 3.03 -11.91 -12.33
C ALA A 22 1.98 -11.17 -11.46
N ILE A 23 2.43 -10.36 -10.50
CA ILE A 23 1.53 -9.49 -9.71
C ILE A 23 0.86 -8.47 -10.63
N ALA A 24 1.62 -7.76 -11.47
CA ALA A 24 1.07 -6.78 -12.41
C ALA A 24 0.03 -7.40 -13.34
N ALA A 25 0.32 -8.54 -13.98
CA ALA A 25 -0.60 -9.23 -14.87
C ALA A 25 -1.90 -9.65 -14.17
N ARG A 26 -1.83 -10.10 -12.91
CA ARG A 26 -3.00 -10.46 -12.10
C ARG A 26 -3.92 -9.26 -11.89
N TRP A 27 -3.36 -8.10 -11.60
CA TRP A 27 -4.13 -6.88 -11.35
C TRP A 27 -4.62 -6.25 -12.65
N ASP A 28 -3.83 -6.34 -13.74
CA ASP A 28 -4.28 -5.94 -15.06
C ASP A 28 -5.56 -6.68 -15.48
N ALA A 29 -5.62 -7.99 -15.27
CA ALA A 29 -6.80 -8.79 -15.60
C ALA A 29 -8.07 -8.39 -14.83
N ARG A 30 -7.94 -7.67 -13.72
CA ARG A 30 -9.05 -7.27 -12.84
C ARG A 30 -9.42 -5.79 -12.93
N ALA A 31 -8.62 -4.99 -13.63
CA ALA A 31 -8.73 -3.53 -13.54
C ALA A 31 -10.10 -3.00 -13.93
N ASP A 32 -10.70 -3.54 -14.99
CA ASP A 32 -11.97 -3.02 -15.54
C ASP A 32 -13.19 -3.44 -14.70
N THR A 33 -13.08 -4.53 -13.92
CA THR A 33 -14.17 -5.06 -13.08
C THR A 33 -13.95 -4.81 -11.57
N TRP A 34 -12.80 -4.24 -11.20
CA TRP A 34 -12.37 -4.14 -9.80
C TRP A 34 -13.36 -3.37 -8.92
N GLU A 35 -13.86 -2.25 -9.38
CA GLU A 35 -14.78 -1.42 -8.60
C GLU A 35 -16.15 -2.06 -8.47
N HIS A 36 -16.64 -2.75 -9.50
CA HIS A 36 -17.84 -3.56 -9.42
C HIS A 36 -17.70 -4.70 -8.42
N ALA A 37 -16.56 -5.41 -8.46
CA ALA A 37 -16.29 -6.47 -7.50
C ALA A 37 -16.22 -5.95 -6.05
N LEU A 38 -15.67 -4.75 -5.83
CA LEU A 38 -15.68 -4.12 -4.50
C LEU A 38 -17.06 -3.63 -4.05
N ALA A 39 -17.94 -3.29 -4.99
CA ALA A 39 -19.31 -2.88 -4.68
C ALA A 39 -20.22 -4.07 -4.35
N ASP A 40 -19.84 -5.29 -4.72
CA ASP A 40 -20.58 -6.52 -4.41
C ASP A 40 -20.52 -6.81 -2.90
N PRO A 41 -21.68 -6.83 -2.18
CA PRO A 41 -21.72 -7.17 -0.76
C PRO A 41 -21.15 -8.57 -0.44
N ALA A 42 -21.23 -9.51 -1.38
CA ALA A 42 -20.70 -10.87 -1.22
C ALA A 42 -19.18 -10.95 -1.44
N CYS A 43 -18.54 -9.86 -1.87
CA CYS A 43 -17.10 -9.85 -2.10
C CYS A 43 -16.34 -10.01 -0.78
N HIS A 44 -15.54 -11.07 -0.67
CA HIS A 44 -14.68 -11.35 0.50
C HIS A 44 -13.70 -10.23 0.84
N LEU A 45 -13.44 -9.30 -0.08
CA LEU A 45 -12.60 -8.12 0.14
C LEU A 45 -13.33 -7.03 0.93
N ASN A 46 -14.66 -7.12 1.02
CA ASN A 46 -15.52 -6.23 1.80
C ASN A 46 -15.78 -6.76 3.21
N ASP A 47 -15.19 -7.91 3.57
CA ASP A 47 -15.33 -8.48 4.91
C ASP A 47 -15.20 -7.39 5.98
N ASP A 48 -16.25 -7.24 6.80
CA ASP A 48 -16.24 -6.31 7.92
C ASP A 48 -16.12 -4.81 7.54
N ASP A 49 -16.58 -4.39 6.36
CA ASP A 49 -16.44 -2.99 5.91
C ASP A 49 -14.97 -2.53 5.93
N ALA A 50 -14.08 -3.30 5.36
CA ALA A 50 -12.63 -3.03 5.40
C ALA A 50 -12.26 -1.67 4.81
N PHE A 51 -12.92 -1.26 3.72
CA PHE A 51 -12.70 0.05 3.09
C PHE A 51 -13.17 1.19 3.99
N GLY A 52 -14.38 1.12 4.51
CA GLY A 52 -14.91 2.15 5.40
C GLY A 52 -14.13 2.27 6.71
N ARG A 53 -13.62 1.16 7.26
CA ARG A 53 -12.75 1.22 8.44
C ARG A 53 -11.43 1.93 8.13
N PHE A 54 -10.81 1.60 7.01
CA PHE A 54 -9.57 2.24 6.57
C PHE A 54 -9.77 3.75 6.40
N THR A 55 -10.75 4.15 5.62
CA THR A 55 -11.04 5.56 5.34
C THR A 55 -11.44 6.33 6.61
N ARG A 56 -12.21 5.73 7.54
CA ARG A 56 -12.53 6.34 8.84
C ARG A 56 -11.27 6.64 9.68
N VAL A 57 -10.30 5.72 9.73
CA VAL A 57 -9.04 5.94 10.45
C VAL A 57 -8.25 7.06 9.79
N VAL A 58 -8.10 7.03 8.47
CA VAL A 58 -7.38 8.07 7.72
C VAL A 58 -8.03 9.43 7.92
N ARG A 59 -9.35 9.54 7.77
CA ARG A 59 -10.09 10.80 7.98
C ARG A 59 -9.92 11.37 9.41
N ARG A 60 -9.90 10.50 10.44
CA ARG A 60 -9.63 10.94 11.82
C ARG A 60 -8.21 11.48 12.00
N LEU A 61 -7.23 10.88 11.37
CA LEU A 61 -5.84 11.38 11.38
C LEU A 61 -5.72 12.71 10.67
N ILE A 62 -6.33 12.85 9.49
CA ILE A 62 -6.40 14.09 8.73
C ILE A 62 -7.04 15.20 9.57
N ALA A 63 -8.19 14.95 10.21
CA ALA A 63 -8.87 15.94 11.04
C ALA A 63 -7.99 16.45 12.20
N ARG A 64 -7.25 15.52 12.86
CA ARG A 64 -6.31 15.88 13.94
C ARG A 64 -5.06 16.63 13.45
N ARG A 65 -4.70 16.49 12.18
CA ARG A 65 -3.48 17.03 11.56
C ARG A 65 -3.80 17.95 10.38
N ARG A 66 -4.97 18.60 10.38
CA ARG A 66 -5.51 19.34 9.23
C ARG A 66 -4.49 20.31 8.62
N ARG A 67 -3.84 21.16 9.44
CA ARG A 67 -2.83 22.12 8.97
C ARG A 67 -1.62 21.42 8.37
N PHE A 68 -1.19 20.31 8.94
CA PHE A 68 -0.08 19.51 8.39
C PHE A 68 -0.45 18.89 7.05
N CYS A 69 -1.63 18.28 6.93
CA CYS A 69 -2.08 17.66 5.69
C CYS A 69 -2.27 18.69 4.56
N SER A 70 -2.82 19.88 4.86
CA SER A 70 -3.11 20.90 3.85
C SER A 70 -1.89 21.50 3.15
N ILE A 71 -0.69 21.36 3.72
CA ILE A 71 0.57 21.84 3.14
C ILE A 71 1.46 20.72 2.60
N HIS A 72 1.10 19.46 2.84
CA HIS A 72 1.86 18.31 2.38
C HIS A 72 1.01 17.44 1.44
N GLY A 73 1.68 16.58 0.68
CA GLY A 73 1.04 15.63 -0.20
C GLY A 73 0.70 14.30 0.48
N VAL A 74 -0.02 13.48 -0.26
CA VAL A 74 -0.33 12.08 0.10
C VAL A 74 0.09 11.13 -1.02
N ILE A 75 0.74 10.03 -0.66
CA ILE A 75 1.09 8.92 -1.56
C ILE A 75 0.16 7.75 -1.24
N ASP A 76 -0.48 7.18 -2.27
CA ASP A 76 -1.24 5.93 -2.18
C ASP A 76 -0.42 4.81 -2.85
N ALA A 77 0.17 3.94 -2.04
CA ALA A 77 1.05 2.86 -2.48
C ALA A 77 0.25 1.59 -2.76
N GLY A 78 0.25 1.12 -4.00
CA GLY A 78 -0.68 0.10 -4.49
C GLY A 78 -2.08 0.70 -4.69
N CYS A 79 -2.17 1.85 -5.36
CA CYS A 79 -3.39 2.66 -5.42
C CYS A 79 -4.55 2.01 -6.21
N GLY A 80 -4.26 0.96 -7.00
CA GLY A 80 -5.26 0.36 -7.88
C GLY A 80 -5.90 1.39 -8.78
N THR A 81 -7.25 1.43 -8.78
CA THR A 81 -8.04 2.39 -9.55
C THR A 81 -8.15 3.78 -8.90
N GLY A 82 -7.41 4.06 -7.81
CA GLY A 82 -7.33 5.37 -7.17
C GLY A 82 -8.47 5.72 -6.21
N LEU A 83 -9.19 4.71 -5.68
CA LEU A 83 -10.34 4.94 -4.78
C LEU A 83 -9.95 5.64 -3.47
N VAL A 84 -8.80 5.27 -2.87
CA VAL A 84 -8.35 5.89 -1.62
C VAL A 84 -8.02 7.37 -1.84
N LEU A 85 -7.29 7.69 -2.91
CA LEU A 85 -6.99 9.09 -3.25
C LEU A 85 -8.26 9.89 -3.52
N ALA A 86 -9.24 9.33 -4.23
CA ALA A 86 -10.51 10.01 -4.47
C ALA A 86 -11.21 10.42 -3.16
N GLU A 87 -11.06 9.62 -2.11
CA GLU A 87 -11.69 9.86 -0.80
C GLU A 87 -10.97 10.90 0.08
N VAL A 88 -9.66 11.08 -0.07
CA VAL A 88 -8.86 11.83 0.90
C VAL A 88 -8.12 13.04 0.31
N LEU A 89 -7.98 13.11 -1.01
CA LEU A 89 -7.12 14.08 -1.69
C LEU A 89 -7.44 15.54 -1.35
N SER A 90 -8.72 15.88 -1.18
CA SER A 90 -9.14 17.26 -0.87
C SER A 90 -8.55 17.83 0.43
N ALA A 91 -8.02 16.97 1.29
CA ALA A 91 -7.37 17.38 2.54
C ALA A 91 -5.86 17.62 2.41
N PHE A 92 -5.27 17.34 1.24
CA PHE A 92 -3.84 17.43 0.97
C PHE A 92 -3.55 18.43 -0.14
N ALA A 93 -2.31 18.96 -0.16
CA ALA A 93 -1.87 19.88 -1.21
C ALA A 93 -1.77 19.20 -2.58
N TRP A 94 -1.40 17.93 -2.61
CA TRP A 94 -1.31 17.09 -3.81
C TRP A 94 -1.41 15.61 -3.45
N GLY A 95 -1.69 14.78 -4.46
CA GLY A 95 -1.75 13.33 -4.32
C GLY A 95 -0.97 12.60 -5.41
N MET A 96 -0.41 11.44 -5.04
CA MET A 96 0.26 10.56 -5.98
C MET A 96 -0.12 9.10 -5.73
N GLY A 97 -0.71 8.47 -6.75
CA GLY A 97 -1.00 7.04 -6.75
C GLY A 97 0.07 6.26 -7.50
N ILE A 98 0.61 5.22 -6.88
CA ILE A 98 1.58 4.30 -7.48
C ILE A 98 0.98 2.91 -7.49
N ASP A 99 0.98 2.27 -8.66
CA ASP A 99 0.58 0.87 -8.80
C ASP A 99 1.44 0.18 -9.87
N ILE A 100 1.68 -1.10 -9.66
CA ILE A 100 2.47 -1.90 -10.60
C ILE A 100 1.70 -2.26 -11.87
N SER A 101 0.37 -2.18 -11.84
CA SER A 101 -0.53 -2.50 -12.95
C SER A 101 -0.78 -1.30 -13.86
N PRO A 102 -0.31 -1.31 -15.13
CA PRO A 102 -0.64 -0.25 -16.09
C PRO A 102 -2.14 -0.07 -16.32
N ARG A 103 -2.91 -1.15 -16.27
CA ARG A 103 -4.37 -1.08 -16.48
C ARG A 103 -5.07 -0.41 -15.29
N MET A 104 -4.69 -0.72 -14.04
CA MET A 104 -5.19 -0.01 -12.86
C MET A 104 -4.91 1.49 -12.95
N ILE A 105 -3.69 1.87 -13.30
CA ILE A 105 -3.29 3.27 -13.46
C ILE A 105 -4.09 3.96 -14.58
N ARG A 106 -4.40 3.27 -15.68
CA ARG A 106 -5.26 3.82 -16.74
C ARG A 106 -6.66 4.16 -16.19
N VAL A 107 -7.28 3.23 -15.44
CA VAL A 107 -8.59 3.47 -14.80
C VAL A 107 -8.51 4.61 -13.79
N ALA A 108 -7.45 4.66 -12.97
CA ALA A 108 -7.25 5.74 -12.00
C ALA A 108 -7.14 7.11 -12.68
N ARG A 109 -6.37 7.22 -13.77
CA ARG A 109 -6.22 8.46 -14.55
C ARG A 109 -7.53 8.94 -15.19
N ALA A 110 -8.41 8.01 -15.58
CA ALA A 110 -9.71 8.33 -16.15
C ALA A 110 -10.63 9.09 -15.18
N LYS A 111 -10.39 9.00 -13.86
CA LYS A 111 -11.13 9.76 -12.82
C LYS A 111 -10.81 11.26 -12.82
N ARG A 112 -9.73 11.69 -13.48
CA ARG A 112 -9.33 13.11 -13.62
C ARG A 112 -9.32 13.87 -12.28
N LEU A 113 -8.81 13.24 -11.22
CA LEU A 113 -8.73 13.88 -9.91
C LEU A 113 -7.79 15.10 -9.97
N ALA A 114 -8.31 16.28 -9.63
CA ALA A 114 -7.51 17.50 -9.56
C ALA A 114 -6.37 17.33 -8.53
N HIS A 115 -5.18 17.84 -8.85
CA HIS A 115 -3.98 17.77 -8.01
C HIS A 115 -3.47 16.34 -7.72
N ALA A 116 -3.95 15.32 -8.46
CA ALA A 116 -3.43 13.96 -8.39
C ALA A 116 -2.60 13.58 -9.61
N ARG A 117 -1.57 12.77 -9.38
CA ARG A 117 -0.82 12.07 -10.42
C ARG A 117 -0.87 10.57 -10.16
N PHE A 118 -0.91 9.79 -11.22
CA PHE A 118 -0.90 8.34 -11.16
C PHE A 118 0.23 7.79 -12.02
N LEU A 119 1.12 6.98 -11.41
CA LEU A 119 2.31 6.43 -12.06
C LEU A 119 2.31 4.91 -11.99
N VAL A 120 2.73 4.28 -13.08
CA VAL A 120 3.09 2.86 -13.05
C VAL A 120 4.46 2.74 -12.38
N GLY A 121 4.52 1.97 -11.31
CA GLY A 121 5.76 1.77 -10.56
C GLY A 121 5.58 0.77 -9.43
N ASP A 122 6.68 0.34 -8.85
CA ASP A 122 6.66 -0.52 -7.68
C ASP A 122 6.88 0.26 -6.38
N CYS A 123 6.32 -0.26 -5.30
CA CYS A 123 6.38 0.40 -3.99
C CYS A 123 7.74 0.30 -3.30
N PHE A 124 8.72 -0.41 -3.86
CA PHE A 124 10.09 -0.41 -3.36
C PHE A 124 10.83 0.88 -3.70
N ASN A 125 10.39 1.57 -4.77
CA ASN A 125 11.03 2.76 -5.32
C ASN A 125 10.29 4.07 -5.00
N LEU A 126 9.39 4.11 -4.01
CA LEU A 126 8.62 5.30 -3.66
C LEU A 126 9.48 6.58 -3.54
N PRO A 127 10.65 6.57 -2.87
CA PRO A 127 11.47 7.79 -2.73
C PRO A 127 12.00 8.35 -4.05
N SER A 128 12.16 7.50 -5.07
CA SER A 128 12.63 7.92 -6.40
C SER A 128 11.49 8.33 -7.33
N LEU A 129 10.26 7.89 -7.04
CA LEU A 129 9.08 8.14 -7.87
C LEU A 129 8.30 9.37 -7.42
N CYS A 130 8.40 9.74 -6.14
CA CYS A 130 7.54 10.74 -5.52
C CYS A 130 8.35 11.77 -4.72
N PRO A 131 7.90 13.03 -4.65
CA PRO A 131 8.34 13.95 -3.61
C PRO A 131 7.97 13.40 -2.23
N ARG A 132 8.70 13.81 -1.18
CA ARG A 132 8.36 13.42 0.19
C ARG A 132 6.99 13.98 0.58
N ALA A 133 6.16 13.12 1.16
CA ALA A 133 4.76 13.40 1.48
C ALA A 133 4.51 13.46 2.99
N GLY A 134 3.42 14.09 3.38
CA GLY A 134 2.92 14.07 4.77
C GLY A 134 2.28 12.74 5.15
N ALA A 135 1.76 12.00 4.17
CA ALA A 135 1.16 10.70 4.41
C ALA A 135 1.53 9.69 3.31
N VAL A 136 1.73 8.45 3.71
CA VAL A 136 1.74 7.28 2.83
C VAL A 136 0.57 6.39 3.25
N LEU A 137 -0.29 6.07 2.32
CA LEU A 137 -1.44 5.20 2.51
C LEU A 137 -1.26 3.94 1.68
N SER A 138 -1.77 2.82 2.14
CA SER A 138 -1.83 1.60 1.35
C SER A 138 -2.98 0.72 1.82
N ARG A 139 -3.96 0.52 0.95
CA ARG A 139 -5.13 -0.32 1.22
C ARG A 139 -5.16 -1.50 0.26
N GLY A 140 -5.48 -2.68 0.73
CA GLY A 140 -5.57 -3.90 -0.07
C GLY A 140 -4.46 -4.89 0.25
N VAL A 141 -3.95 -4.82 1.49
CA VAL A 141 -2.99 -5.76 2.08
C VAL A 141 -1.70 -5.88 1.26
N LEU A 142 -1.16 -4.74 0.83
CA LEU A 142 0.02 -4.65 -0.03
C LEU A 142 1.16 -5.57 0.43
N LEU A 143 1.55 -5.51 1.72
CA LEU A 143 2.65 -6.33 2.25
C LEU A 143 2.40 -7.83 2.13
N SER A 144 1.12 -8.24 2.15
CA SER A 144 0.74 -9.66 2.08
C SER A 144 0.90 -10.28 0.68
N HIS A 145 1.14 -9.45 -0.35
CA HIS A 145 1.47 -9.93 -1.70
C HIS A 145 2.94 -10.32 -1.85
N TYR A 146 3.77 -10.01 -0.85
CA TYR A 146 5.22 -10.19 -0.86
C TYR A 146 5.67 -11.05 0.32
N GLY A 147 6.91 -11.52 0.28
CA GLY A 147 7.56 -12.14 1.43
C GLY A 147 7.95 -11.12 2.51
N ARG A 148 8.40 -11.60 3.68
CA ARG A 148 8.76 -10.74 4.82
C ARG A 148 9.89 -9.77 4.52
N GLU A 149 10.88 -10.22 3.78
CA GLU A 149 12.03 -9.39 3.38
C GLU A 149 11.59 -8.23 2.47
N GLN A 150 10.79 -8.53 1.45
CA GLN A 150 10.24 -7.52 0.55
C GLN A 150 9.28 -6.58 1.30
N GLY A 151 8.46 -7.10 2.21
CA GLY A 151 7.62 -6.29 3.09
C GLY A 151 8.42 -5.32 3.95
N GLN A 152 9.59 -5.74 4.47
CA GLN A 152 10.52 -4.88 5.18
C GLN A 152 11.07 -3.76 4.27
N ALA A 153 11.44 -4.10 3.04
CA ALA A 153 11.93 -3.11 2.06
C ALA A 153 10.85 -2.08 1.69
N ILE A 154 9.60 -2.50 1.52
CA ILE A 154 8.46 -1.58 1.29
C ILE A 154 8.27 -0.62 2.47
N LEU A 155 8.38 -1.10 3.71
CA LEU A 155 8.28 -0.23 4.90
C LEU A 155 9.42 0.79 4.97
N HIS A 156 10.66 0.40 4.60
CA HIS A 156 11.78 1.35 4.48
C HIS A 156 11.50 2.40 3.40
N ALA A 157 11.02 1.99 2.22
CA ALA A 157 10.67 2.89 1.13
C ALA A 157 9.56 3.87 1.54
N ALA A 158 8.52 3.38 2.22
CA ALA A 158 7.44 4.22 2.74
C ALA A 158 7.96 5.23 3.78
N ARG A 159 8.85 4.81 4.69
CA ARG A 159 9.46 5.72 5.68
C ARG A 159 10.31 6.81 5.00
N ALA A 160 11.13 6.43 4.02
CA ALA A 160 11.97 7.36 3.27
C ALA A 160 11.17 8.36 2.43
N ALA A 161 9.97 7.98 1.98
CA ALA A 161 9.05 8.84 1.23
C ALA A 161 8.25 9.81 2.11
N LEU A 162 8.39 9.76 3.44
CA LEU A 162 7.71 10.67 4.37
C LEU A 162 8.60 11.84 4.78
N VAL A 163 7.99 13.01 4.93
CA VAL A 163 8.57 14.15 5.66
C VAL A 163 8.63 13.85 7.16
N PRO A 164 9.45 14.57 7.96
CA PRO A 164 9.41 14.47 9.41
C PRO A 164 7.99 14.67 9.96
N ARG A 165 7.56 13.87 10.92
CA ARG A 165 6.21 13.83 11.51
C ARG A 165 5.12 13.37 10.52
N GLY A 166 5.49 12.89 9.33
CA GLY A 166 4.59 12.22 8.41
C GLY A 166 4.06 10.90 8.97
N PHE A 167 3.04 10.34 8.37
CA PHE A 167 2.44 9.10 8.87
C PHE A 167 2.16 8.08 7.76
N LEU A 168 2.23 6.82 8.15
CA LEU A 168 1.86 5.66 7.34
C LEU A 168 0.57 5.05 7.88
N VAL A 169 -0.38 4.75 7.00
CA VAL A 169 -1.51 3.86 7.30
C VAL A 169 -1.55 2.79 6.23
N LEU A 170 -1.45 1.54 6.63
CA LEU A 170 -1.64 0.40 5.73
C LEU A 170 -2.43 -0.71 6.41
N ASP A 171 -3.09 -1.54 5.61
CA ASP A 171 -3.69 -2.78 6.08
C ASP A 171 -2.78 -3.99 5.79
N PHE A 172 -2.93 -5.04 6.61
CA PHE A 172 -2.19 -6.29 6.47
C PHE A 172 -3.04 -7.49 6.90
N LEU A 173 -2.77 -8.67 6.32
CA LEU A 173 -3.45 -9.90 6.73
C LEU A 173 -3.00 -10.34 8.12
N ASN A 174 -3.97 -10.53 9.00
CA ASN A 174 -3.76 -10.86 10.41
C ASN A 174 -3.65 -12.37 10.63
N GLU A 175 -2.48 -12.84 11.04
CA GLU A 175 -2.21 -14.26 11.29
C GLU A 175 -3.19 -14.88 12.29
N ALA A 176 -3.62 -14.16 13.32
CA ALA A 176 -4.57 -14.65 14.31
C ALA A 176 -5.97 -15.00 13.72
N ALA A 177 -6.30 -14.45 12.56
CA ALA A 177 -7.56 -14.75 11.88
C ALA A 177 -7.42 -15.80 10.76
N ARG A 178 -6.18 -16.24 10.42
CA ARG A 178 -5.90 -17.10 9.27
C ARG A 178 -6.72 -18.38 9.24
N ALA A 179 -6.85 -19.07 10.38
CA ALA A 179 -7.58 -20.32 10.47
C ALA A 179 -9.08 -20.22 10.09
N LYS A 180 -9.67 -19.02 10.24
CA LYS A 180 -11.06 -18.75 9.88
C LYS A 180 -11.25 -18.44 8.39
N HIS A 181 -10.18 -18.15 7.68
CA HIS A 181 -10.17 -17.77 6.27
C HIS A 181 -9.48 -18.84 5.41
N ARG A 182 -9.96 -20.08 5.49
CA ARG A 182 -9.39 -21.25 4.80
C ARG A 182 -9.30 -21.11 3.27
N HIS A 183 -10.08 -20.23 2.68
CA HIS A 183 -10.06 -19.94 1.24
C HIS A 183 -9.10 -18.80 0.86
N ALA A 184 -8.32 -18.26 1.82
CA ALA A 184 -7.30 -17.28 1.49
C ALA A 184 -6.24 -17.95 0.59
N PRO A 185 -5.79 -17.26 -0.48
CA PRO A 185 -4.76 -17.80 -1.36
C PRO A 185 -3.52 -18.22 -0.56
N GLU A 186 -3.05 -19.44 -0.77
CA GLU A 186 -1.90 -20.02 -0.05
C GLU A 186 -0.62 -19.20 -0.18
N ASN A 187 -0.51 -18.40 -1.24
CA ASN A 187 0.64 -17.57 -1.55
C ASN A 187 0.64 -16.18 -0.88
N LYS A 188 -0.20 -15.95 0.13
CA LYS A 188 -0.22 -14.69 0.89
C LYS A 188 0.59 -14.77 2.17
N THR A 189 1.35 -13.71 2.46
CA THR A 189 2.03 -13.58 3.75
C THR A 189 1.07 -12.99 4.78
N TRP A 190 0.95 -13.68 5.90
CA TRP A 190 0.17 -13.25 7.07
C TRP A 190 1.14 -12.78 8.14
N PHE A 191 0.77 -11.74 8.88
CA PHE A 191 1.62 -11.13 9.89
C PHE A 191 0.93 -11.11 11.24
N THR A 192 1.69 -11.37 12.31
CA THR A 192 1.23 -11.04 13.66
C THR A 192 1.34 -9.54 13.92
N GLY A 193 0.49 -9.00 14.82
CA GLY A 193 0.61 -7.60 15.22
C GLY A 193 1.96 -7.26 15.88
N ARG A 194 2.62 -8.23 16.55
CA ARG A 194 3.97 -8.07 17.09
C ARG A 194 5.00 -7.93 15.97
N GLU A 195 4.95 -8.82 15.00
CA GLU A 195 5.88 -8.86 13.87
C GLU A 195 5.82 -7.58 13.03
N ILE A 196 4.63 -7.17 12.59
CA ILE A 196 4.48 -5.98 11.76
C ILE A 196 4.93 -4.71 12.48
N LYS A 197 4.68 -4.59 13.80
CA LYS A 197 5.19 -3.48 14.60
C LYS A 197 6.72 -3.48 14.69
N ALA A 198 7.35 -4.64 14.85
CA ALA A 198 8.80 -4.74 14.86
C ALA A 198 9.40 -4.38 13.49
N MET A 199 8.79 -4.82 12.40
CA MET A 199 9.20 -4.44 11.04
C MET A 199 9.12 -2.93 10.81
N ALA A 200 8.04 -2.29 11.23
CA ALA A 200 7.90 -0.83 11.11
C ALA A 200 8.94 -0.06 11.93
N ARG A 201 9.23 -0.51 13.16
CA ARG A 201 10.31 0.09 13.97
C ARG A 201 11.68 -0.06 13.32
N ARG A 202 12.01 -1.23 12.78
CA ARG A 202 13.26 -1.43 12.01
C ARG A 202 13.34 -0.54 10.76
N ALA A 203 12.19 -0.18 10.18
CA ALA A 203 12.13 0.77 9.08
C ALA A 203 12.32 2.25 9.52
N GLY A 204 12.45 2.53 10.83
CA GLY A 204 12.70 3.87 11.36
C GLY A 204 11.43 4.66 11.72
N PHE A 205 10.30 3.98 11.89
CA PHE A 205 9.09 4.62 12.46
C PHE A 205 9.19 4.72 13.98
N SER A 206 8.89 5.87 14.54
CA SER A 206 8.98 6.18 15.98
C SER A 206 7.79 5.64 16.76
N THR A 207 6.57 6.00 16.34
CA THR A 207 5.33 5.54 16.96
C THR A 207 4.66 4.50 16.06
N VAL A 208 4.39 3.32 16.61
CA VAL A 208 3.83 2.21 15.84
C VAL A 208 2.71 1.53 16.61
N THR A 209 1.52 1.50 16.03
CA THR A 209 0.36 0.82 16.61
C THR A 209 -0.40 -0.01 15.57
N THR A 210 -1.15 -1.01 16.03
CA THR A 210 -2.07 -1.78 15.20
C THR A 210 -3.50 -1.55 15.67
N LEU A 211 -4.44 -1.40 14.73
CA LEU A 211 -5.83 -1.11 14.99
C LEU A 211 -6.71 -2.21 14.39
N GLY A 212 -7.73 -2.62 15.14
CA GLY A 212 -8.72 -3.61 14.75
C GLY A 212 -8.88 -4.72 15.77
N LYS A 213 -9.97 -5.49 15.67
CA LYS A 213 -10.24 -6.62 16.57
C LYS A 213 -9.38 -7.82 16.14
N PRO A 214 -8.88 -8.64 17.08
CA PRO A 214 -8.00 -9.78 16.78
C PRO A 214 -8.59 -10.83 15.81
N ASN A 215 -9.92 -10.95 15.76
CA ASN A 215 -10.60 -11.89 14.89
C ASN A 215 -10.85 -11.38 13.46
N ARG A 216 -10.44 -10.16 13.14
CA ARG A 216 -10.57 -9.59 11.80
C ARG A 216 -9.49 -10.11 10.86
N ARG A 217 -9.89 -10.37 9.60
CA ARG A 217 -8.96 -10.82 8.54
C ARG A 217 -7.83 -9.84 8.30
N ALA A 218 -8.13 -8.55 8.24
CA ALA A 218 -7.14 -7.51 8.09
C ALA A 218 -7.16 -6.53 9.26
N LEU A 219 -5.98 -6.17 9.73
CA LEU A 219 -5.74 -5.11 10.70
C LEU A 219 -5.05 -3.92 10.01
N LEU A 220 -5.09 -2.75 10.67
CA LEU A 220 -4.39 -1.58 10.21
C LEU A 220 -3.09 -1.40 11.02
N LEU A 221 -2.02 -1.03 10.33
CA LEU A 221 -0.80 -0.49 10.91
C LEU A 221 -0.86 1.02 10.77
N LEU A 222 -0.68 1.74 11.87
CA LEU A 222 -0.44 3.16 11.93
C LEU A 222 0.95 3.41 12.47
N ALA A 223 1.77 4.17 11.74
CA ALA A 223 3.13 4.48 12.13
C ALA A 223 3.49 5.94 11.81
N GLU A 224 4.34 6.56 12.63
CA GLU A 224 4.81 7.94 12.47
C GLU A 224 6.30 7.99 12.14
N ALA A 225 6.64 8.89 11.22
CA ALA A 225 8.00 9.10 10.72
C ALA A 225 8.89 9.93 11.66
#